data_4bd283bd9af4620ad7cfc877245ec455
#
_entry.id   4bd283bd9af4620ad7cfc877245ec455
#
_cell.length_a   1.000
_cell.length_b   1.000
_cell.length_c   1.000
_cell.angle_alpha   90.00
_cell.angle_beta   90.00
_cell.angle_gamma   90.00
#
_symmetry.space_group_name_H-M   'P 1'
#
loop_
_entity.id
_entity.type
_entity.pdbx_description
1 polymer ?
#
loop_
_entity_poly.entity_id
_entity_poly.type
_entity_poly.pdbx_seq_one_letter_code
_entity_poly.pdbx_strand_id
1 'polypeptide(L)'
;MKNDISISEVEKSTIRKLSFRILPFLILCYFIAYIDRVNIGFAALTMNQEIGLTATAFGFGATLFFIAYVIFEIPSNMAMEKLGARIWIARIMITWGIVGCCTAFITGPISYAISRFLLGAAEAGFFPGVLLYLTLWFPKRYMARIVAVFMVAIPLSNFIGSPLSALLLGLHGLLGLSGWQVLLILEALPAILLGVLCLVWLPNTANNVKWLNQEEKD
;
A
#
# COMPACT_ATOMS: atom_id res chain seq x y z
N MET A 1 25.37 28.39 23.83
CA MET A 1 23.96 28.23 24.22
C MET A 1 22.94 28.76 23.20
N LYS A 2 23.10 29.92 22.56
CA LYS A 2 22.17 30.42 21.50
C LYS A 2 22.12 29.51 20.26
N ASN A 3 23.25 28.92 19.86
CA ASN A 3 23.32 28.06 18.65
C ASN A 3 22.58 26.69 18.81
N ASP A 4 22.60 26.12 20.02
CA ASP A 4 21.92 24.82 20.25
C ASP A 4 20.39 24.96 20.25
N ILE A 5 19.86 26.11 20.69
CA ILE A 5 18.44 26.41 20.71
C ILE A 5 17.94 26.65 19.28
N SER A 6 18.72 27.36 18.44
CA SER A 6 18.36 27.61 17.03
C SER A 6 18.36 26.34 16.18
N ILE A 7 19.33 25.47 16.33
CA ILE A 7 19.38 24.17 15.66
C ILE A 7 18.17 23.31 16.05
N SER A 8 17.81 23.26 17.33
CA SER A 8 16.63 22.53 17.81
C SER A 8 15.30 23.06 17.23
N GLU A 9 15.17 24.35 16.96
CA GLU A 9 13.97 24.95 16.37
C GLU A 9 13.87 24.66 14.87
N VAL A 10 14.96 24.81 14.14
CA VAL A 10 15.03 24.48 12.70
C VAL A 10 14.69 23.01 12.51
N GLU A 11 15.29 22.12 13.29
CA GLU A 11 14.99 20.69 13.20
C GLU A 11 13.52 20.36 13.50
N LYS A 12 12.92 20.94 14.56
CA LYS A 12 11.49 20.75 14.85
C LYS A 12 10.60 21.23 13.72
N SER A 13 10.93 22.37 13.11
CA SER A 13 10.24 22.91 11.94
C SER A 13 10.32 21.95 10.76
N THR A 14 11.53 21.47 10.47
CA THR A 14 11.79 20.53 9.38
C THR A 14 10.99 19.23 9.56
N ILE A 15 11.10 18.61 10.73
CA ILE A 15 10.35 17.36 11.05
C ILE A 15 8.85 17.58 10.93
N ARG A 16 8.33 18.72 11.37
CA ARG A 16 6.90 19.05 11.24
C ARG A 16 6.50 19.14 9.76
N LYS A 17 7.26 19.87 8.95
CA LYS A 17 6.99 20.02 7.50
C LYS A 17 7.03 18.65 6.77
N LEU A 18 8.05 17.84 7.05
CA LEU A 18 8.19 16.48 6.52
C LEU A 18 6.98 15.61 6.91
N SER A 19 6.61 15.65 8.20
CA SER A 19 5.49 14.84 8.70
C SER A 19 4.17 15.22 8.04
N PHE A 20 3.88 16.49 7.85
CA PHE A 20 2.62 16.93 7.21
C PHE A 20 2.59 16.71 5.69
N ARG A 21 3.74 16.62 5.03
CA ARG A 21 3.78 16.46 3.58
C ARG A 21 3.97 15.02 3.11
N ILE A 22 4.74 14.22 3.83
CA ILE A 22 5.09 12.85 3.42
C ILE A 22 4.15 11.83 4.08
N LEU A 23 3.95 11.92 5.40
CA LEU A 23 3.22 10.88 6.13
C LEU A 23 1.76 10.72 5.71
N PRO A 24 0.94 11.76 5.51
CA PRO A 24 -0.46 11.56 5.14
C PRO A 24 -0.62 10.80 3.83
N PHE A 25 0.24 11.07 2.85
CA PHE A 25 0.22 10.36 1.58
C PHE A 25 0.61 8.88 1.74
N LEU A 26 1.68 8.59 2.48
CA LEU A 26 2.10 7.21 2.74
C LEU A 26 1.09 6.44 3.60
N ILE A 27 0.46 7.11 4.58
CA ILE A 27 -0.63 6.54 5.39
C ILE A 27 -1.80 6.17 4.48
N LEU A 28 -2.17 7.06 3.55
CA LEU A 28 -3.23 6.78 2.59
C LEU A 28 -2.89 5.59 1.68
N CYS A 29 -1.65 5.52 1.18
CA CYS A 29 -1.19 4.36 0.40
C CYS A 29 -1.29 3.06 1.19
N TYR A 30 -0.87 3.08 2.47
CA TYR A 30 -0.90 1.90 3.33
C TYR A 30 -2.32 1.52 3.77
N PHE A 31 -3.17 2.53 3.96
CA PHE A 31 -4.59 2.35 4.21
C PHE A 31 -5.27 1.59 3.06
N ILE A 32 -5.05 1.99 1.81
CA ILE A 32 -5.58 1.29 0.64
C ILE A 32 -5.00 -0.13 0.54
N ALA A 33 -3.70 -0.31 0.82
CA ALA A 33 -3.07 -1.64 0.83
C ALA A 33 -3.73 -2.59 1.84
N TYR A 34 -4.12 -2.08 3.01
CA TYR A 34 -4.78 -2.90 4.02
C TYR A 34 -6.26 -3.18 3.71
N ILE A 35 -6.97 -2.24 3.09
CA ILE A 35 -8.34 -2.49 2.60
C ILE A 35 -8.31 -3.67 1.61
N ASP A 36 -7.38 -3.67 0.66
CA ASP A 36 -7.25 -4.74 -0.34
C ASP A 36 -6.96 -6.13 0.28
N ARG A 37 -6.26 -6.16 1.42
CA ARG A 37 -6.03 -7.41 2.17
C ARG A 37 -7.28 -7.93 2.90
N VAL A 38 -8.15 -7.04 3.33
CA VAL A 38 -9.37 -7.39 4.07
C VAL A 38 -10.49 -7.76 3.11
N ASN A 39 -10.56 -7.12 1.95
CA ASN A 39 -11.64 -7.25 0.98
C ASN A 39 -11.86 -8.67 0.47
N ILE A 40 -10.79 -9.46 0.30
CA ILE A 40 -10.90 -10.84 -0.19
C ILE A 40 -11.70 -11.73 0.76
N GLY A 41 -11.67 -11.45 2.06
CA GLY A 41 -12.50 -12.13 3.04
C GLY A 41 -13.99 -11.82 2.86
N PHE A 42 -14.34 -10.57 2.49
CA PHE A 42 -15.71 -10.19 2.15
C PHE A 42 -16.12 -10.75 0.79
N ALA A 43 -15.26 -10.67 -0.21
CA ALA A 43 -15.49 -11.25 -1.54
C ALA A 43 -15.79 -12.76 -1.44
N ALA A 44 -15.09 -13.49 -0.57
CA ALA A 44 -15.23 -14.93 -0.38
C ALA A 44 -16.67 -15.35 -0.01
N LEU A 45 -17.46 -14.48 0.60
CA LEU A 45 -18.85 -14.79 1.01
C LEU A 45 -19.74 -15.19 -0.18
N THR A 46 -19.50 -14.58 -1.35
CA THR A 46 -20.27 -14.86 -2.57
C THR A 46 -19.39 -15.48 -3.65
N MET A 47 -18.17 -15.03 -3.82
CA MET A 47 -17.20 -15.50 -4.80
C MET A 47 -16.99 -17.02 -4.72
N ASN A 48 -16.80 -17.58 -3.53
CA ASN A 48 -16.50 -19.00 -3.36
C ASN A 48 -17.58 -19.90 -3.95
N GLN A 49 -18.85 -19.52 -3.78
CA GLN A 49 -19.98 -20.26 -4.34
C GLN A 49 -20.06 -20.10 -5.86
N GLU A 50 -19.87 -18.88 -6.38
CA GLU A 50 -19.99 -18.58 -7.81
C GLU A 50 -18.91 -19.28 -8.66
N ILE A 51 -17.68 -19.34 -8.16
CA ILE A 51 -16.56 -19.94 -8.91
C ILE A 51 -16.20 -21.36 -8.46
N GLY A 52 -17.01 -21.98 -7.60
CA GLY A 52 -16.79 -23.36 -7.13
C GLY A 52 -15.54 -23.53 -6.27
N LEU A 53 -15.20 -22.52 -5.45
CA LEU A 53 -14.00 -22.51 -4.63
C LEU A 53 -14.28 -23.13 -3.25
N THR A 54 -13.61 -24.24 -2.94
CA THR A 54 -13.68 -24.87 -1.62
C THR A 54 -12.92 -24.05 -0.58
N ALA A 55 -13.26 -24.19 0.71
CA ALA A 55 -12.53 -23.54 1.81
C ALA A 55 -11.04 -23.91 1.80
N THR A 56 -10.69 -25.15 1.46
CA THR A 56 -9.30 -25.61 1.31
C THR A 56 -8.59 -24.89 0.18
N ALA A 57 -9.21 -24.75 -0.98
CA ALA A 57 -8.62 -24.04 -2.12
C ALA A 57 -8.48 -22.56 -1.85
N PHE A 58 -9.44 -21.95 -1.13
CA PHE A 58 -9.34 -20.56 -0.67
C PHE A 58 -8.15 -20.36 0.28
N GLY A 59 -8.00 -21.20 1.30
CA GLY A 59 -6.87 -21.17 2.23
C GLY A 59 -5.52 -21.41 1.54
N PHE A 60 -5.49 -22.32 0.54
CA PHE A 60 -4.29 -22.56 -0.27
C PHE A 60 -3.87 -21.30 -1.05
N GLY A 61 -4.82 -20.60 -1.68
CA GLY A 61 -4.53 -19.35 -2.36
C GLY A 61 -4.00 -18.26 -1.41
N ALA A 62 -4.55 -18.17 -0.19
CA ALA A 62 -4.02 -17.26 0.84
C ALA A 62 -2.56 -17.63 1.21
N THR A 63 -2.25 -18.92 1.31
CA THR A 63 -0.88 -19.39 1.55
C THR A 63 0.06 -19.02 0.40
N LEU A 64 -0.36 -19.20 -0.84
CA LEU A 64 0.41 -18.82 -2.02
C LEU A 64 0.72 -17.33 -2.08
N PHE A 65 -0.21 -16.49 -1.66
CA PHE A 65 0.02 -15.05 -1.53
C PHE A 65 1.20 -14.76 -0.60
N PHE A 66 1.21 -15.33 0.61
CA PHE A 66 2.29 -15.10 1.56
C PHE A 66 3.62 -15.71 1.11
N ILE A 67 3.62 -16.89 0.49
CA ILE A 67 4.82 -17.49 -0.08
C ILE A 67 5.42 -16.57 -1.14
N ALA A 68 4.62 -16.09 -2.08
CA ALA A 68 5.09 -15.17 -3.11
C ALA A 68 5.58 -13.86 -2.49
N TYR A 69 4.84 -13.30 -1.53
CA TYR A 69 5.23 -12.09 -0.81
C TYR A 69 6.64 -12.22 -0.20
N VAL A 70 6.91 -13.29 0.56
CA VAL A 70 8.21 -13.53 1.21
C VAL A 70 9.32 -13.74 0.18
N ILE A 71 9.08 -14.54 -0.88
CA ILE A 71 10.09 -14.79 -1.92
C ILE A 71 10.49 -13.50 -2.65
N PHE A 72 9.52 -12.66 -2.99
CA PHE A 72 9.78 -11.46 -3.78
C PHE A 72 10.12 -10.22 -2.92
N GLU A 73 10.01 -10.28 -1.59
CA GLU A 73 10.29 -9.15 -0.71
C GLU A 73 11.74 -8.70 -0.80
N ILE A 74 12.70 -9.61 -0.70
CA ILE A 74 14.14 -9.29 -0.77
C ILE A 74 14.53 -8.75 -2.16
N PRO A 75 14.22 -9.43 -3.29
CA PRO A 75 14.47 -8.88 -4.62
C PRO A 75 13.82 -7.52 -4.86
N SER A 76 12.61 -7.30 -4.34
CA SER A 76 11.89 -6.04 -4.46
C SER A 76 12.63 -4.89 -3.74
N ASN A 77 13.12 -5.14 -2.52
CA ASN A 77 13.86 -4.13 -1.77
C ASN A 77 15.23 -3.81 -2.41
N MET A 78 15.95 -4.82 -2.93
CA MET A 78 17.18 -4.60 -3.68
C MET A 78 16.95 -3.77 -4.95
N ALA A 79 15.84 -3.99 -5.65
CA ALA A 79 15.48 -3.19 -6.81
C ALA A 79 15.14 -1.75 -6.43
N MET A 80 14.50 -1.54 -5.27
CA MET A 80 14.19 -0.21 -4.76
C MET A 80 15.43 0.61 -4.42
N GLU A 81 16.46 -0.01 -3.83
CA GLU A 81 17.73 0.67 -3.56
C GLU A 81 18.40 1.17 -4.85
N LYS A 82 18.29 0.41 -5.96
CA LYS A 82 18.88 0.76 -7.26
C LYS A 82 18.06 1.79 -8.05
N LEU A 83 16.72 1.66 -8.04
CA LEU A 83 15.81 2.46 -8.88
C LEU A 83 15.26 3.69 -8.16
N GLY A 84 15.42 3.75 -6.85
CA GLY A 84 14.88 4.79 -5.99
C GLY A 84 13.46 4.48 -5.49
N ALA A 85 13.20 4.86 -4.24
CA ALA A 85 11.98 4.49 -3.52
C ALA A 85 10.71 5.02 -4.19
N ARG A 86 10.71 6.26 -4.70
CA ARG A 86 9.56 6.85 -5.39
C ARG A 86 9.06 6.01 -6.56
N ILE A 87 9.97 5.67 -7.46
CA ILE A 87 9.64 4.91 -8.68
C ILE A 87 9.20 3.50 -8.30
N TRP A 88 9.89 2.90 -7.34
CA TRP A 88 9.62 1.52 -6.98
C TRP A 88 8.32 1.34 -6.18
N ILE A 89 8.01 2.22 -5.23
CA ILE A 89 6.73 2.26 -4.52
C ILE A 89 5.58 2.47 -5.53
N ALA A 90 5.73 3.41 -6.46
CA ALA A 90 4.74 3.64 -7.52
C ALA A 90 4.52 2.37 -8.37
N ARG A 91 5.61 1.69 -8.78
CA ARG A 91 5.53 0.43 -9.52
C ARG A 91 4.77 -0.64 -8.73
N ILE A 92 5.09 -0.82 -7.44
CA ILE A 92 4.40 -1.78 -6.59
C ILE A 92 2.90 -1.50 -6.57
N MET A 93 2.51 -0.26 -6.30
CA MET A 93 1.09 0.12 -6.21
C MET A 93 0.34 -0.05 -7.53
N ILE A 94 0.95 0.34 -8.67
CA ILE A 94 0.33 0.19 -9.97
C ILE A 94 0.19 -1.28 -10.34
N THR A 95 1.26 -2.08 -10.20
CA THR A 95 1.21 -3.50 -10.58
C THR A 95 0.27 -4.31 -9.70
N TRP A 96 0.28 -4.06 -8.40
CA TRP A 96 -0.66 -4.68 -7.48
C TRP A 96 -2.10 -4.26 -7.78
N GLY A 97 -2.39 -2.97 -7.99
CA GLY A 97 -3.74 -2.52 -8.35
C GLY A 97 -4.26 -3.15 -9.66
N ILE A 98 -3.39 -3.30 -10.68
CA ILE A 98 -3.75 -4.00 -11.92
C ILE A 98 -4.09 -5.46 -11.65
N VAL A 99 -3.24 -6.18 -10.91
CA VAL A 99 -3.49 -7.59 -10.55
C VAL A 99 -4.76 -7.72 -9.71
N GLY A 100 -5.00 -6.79 -8.78
CA GLY A 100 -6.23 -6.72 -7.98
C GLY A 100 -7.47 -6.59 -8.85
N CYS A 101 -7.47 -5.66 -9.82
CA CYS A 101 -8.56 -5.54 -10.81
C CYS A 101 -8.73 -6.82 -11.64
N CYS A 102 -7.63 -7.46 -12.08
CA CYS A 102 -7.69 -8.71 -12.84
C CYS A 102 -8.25 -9.86 -12.00
N THR A 103 -8.09 -9.84 -10.68
CA THR A 103 -8.66 -10.85 -9.78
C THR A 103 -10.20 -10.89 -9.84
N ALA A 104 -10.87 -9.81 -10.24
CA ALA A 104 -12.30 -9.80 -10.45
C ALA A 104 -12.79 -10.72 -11.60
N PHE A 105 -11.89 -11.19 -12.46
CA PHE A 105 -12.21 -12.01 -13.64
C PHE A 105 -11.76 -13.46 -13.51
N ILE A 106 -11.45 -13.92 -12.31
CA ILE A 106 -11.12 -15.33 -12.04
C ILE A 106 -12.37 -16.21 -12.20
N THR A 107 -12.17 -17.44 -12.68
CA THR A 107 -13.27 -18.34 -13.02
C THR A 107 -13.23 -19.67 -12.27
N GLY A 108 -12.26 -19.89 -11.39
CA GLY A 108 -12.14 -21.14 -10.65
C GLY A 108 -10.90 -21.21 -9.77
N PRO A 109 -10.66 -22.37 -9.12
CA PRO A 109 -9.61 -22.53 -8.12
C PRO A 109 -8.19 -22.28 -8.64
N ILE A 110 -7.90 -22.66 -9.89
CA ILE A 110 -6.57 -22.47 -10.48
C ILE A 110 -6.31 -20.99 -10.77
N SER A 111 -7.25 -20.29 -11.40
CA SER A 111 -7.13 -18.87 -11.68
C SER A 111 -7.06 -18.04 -10.39
N TYR A 112 -7.79 -18.44 -9.35
CA TYR A 112 -7.69 -17.86 -8.01
C TYR A 112 -6.28 -18.03 -7.43
N ALA A 113 -5.72 -19.25 -7.45
CA ALA A 113 -4.38 -19.52 -6.94
C ALA A 113 -3.31 -18.70 -7.66
N ILE A 114 -3.39 -18.61 -8.99
CA ILE A 114 -2.48 -17.79 -9.81
C ILE A 114 -2.62 -16.31 -9.45
N SER A 115 -3.84 -15.79 -9.34
CA SER A 115 -4.06 -14.39 -8.99
C SER A 115 -3.51 -14.05 -7.61
N ARG A 116 -3.68 -14.94 -6.63
CA ARG A 116 -3.14 -14.76 -5.26
C ARG A 116 -1.61 -14.75 -5.25
N PHE A 117 -0.97 -15.63 -6.01
CA PHE A 117 0.48 -15.66 -6.16
C PHE A 117 1.01 -14.36 -6.80
N LEU A 118 0.40 -13.93 -7.91
CA LEU A 118 0.79 -12.72 -8.61
C LEU A 118 0.58 -11.47 -7.74
N LEU A 119 -0.51 -11.42 -6.96
CA LEU A 119 -0.79 -10.33 -6.05
C LEU A 119 0.25 -10.25 -4.94
N GLY A 120 0.62 -11.39 -4.33
CA GLY A 120 1.68 -11.45 -3.32
C GLY A 120 3.03 -10.98 -3.87
N ALA A 121 3.40 -11.41 -5.09
CA ALA A 121 4.61 -10.95 -5.76
C ALA A 121 4.59 -9.45 -6.11
N ALA A 122 3.43 -8.93 -6.54
CA ALA A 122 3.26 -7.51 -6.88
C ALA A 122 3.33 -6.59 -5.66
N GLU A 123 2.73 -7.00 -4.52
CA GLU A 123 2.76 -6.27 -3.25
C GLU A 123 4.10 -6.36 -2.52
N ALA A 124 4.91 -7.37 -2.83
CA ALA A 124 6.14 -7.65 -2.10
C ALA A 124 7.07 -6.44 -2.04
N GLY A 125 7.56 -6.14 -0.83
CA GLY A 125 8.46 -5.03 -0.57
C GLY A 125 7.80 -3.66 -0.35
N PHE A 126 6.46 -3.55 -0.38
CA PHE A 126 5.80 -2.26 -0.15
C PHE A 126 6.07 -1.73 1.27
N PHE A 127 5.76 -2.51 2.30
CA PHE A 127 5.95 -2.09 3.69
C PHE A 127 7.41 -1.79 4.05
N PRO A 128 8.37 -2.73 3.85
CA PRO A 128 9.78 -2.43 4.13
C PRO A 128 10.32 -1.31 3.25
N GLY A 129 9.79 -1.16 2.05
CA GLY A 129 10.13 -0.07 1.15
C GLY A 129 9.71 1.29 1.65
N VAL A 130 8.51 1.41 2.18
CA VAL A 130 8.06 2.64 2.84
C VAL A 130 8.90 2.93 4.07
N LEU A 131 9.24 1.92 4.88
CA LEU A 131 10.14 2.11 6.03
C LEU A 131 11.51 2.60 5.60
N LEU A 132 12.10 2.02 4.57
CA LEU A 132 13.38 2.47 4.02
C LEU A 132 13.27 3.92 3.53
N TYR A 133 12.21 4.27 2.80
CA TYR A 133 11.97 5.65 2.38
C TYR A 133 11.89 6.61 3.56
N LEU A 134 11.18 6.24 4.63
CA LEU A 134 11.10 7.08 5.83
C LEU A 134 12.45 7.28 6.50
N THR A 135 13.36 6.28 6.49
CA THR A 135 14.72 6.44 7.06
C THR A 135 15.58 7.42 6.28
N LEU A 136 15.27 7.70 5.01
CA LEU A 136 15.97 8.71 4.21
C LEU A 136 15.55 10.14 4.58
N TRP A 137 14.36 10.30 5.18
CA TRP A 137 13.77 11.62 5.47
C TRP A 137 13.76 11.97 6.95
N PHE A 138 13.75 10.98 7.84
CA PHE A 138 13.61 11.20 9.27
C PHE A 138 14.82 10.68 10.04
N PRO A 139 15.41 11.47 10.96
CA PRO A 139 16.45 11.02 11.85
C PRO A 139 16.01 9.84 12.71
N LYS A 140 16.94 8.95 13.04
CA LYS A 140 16.69 7.72 13.83
C LYS A 140 15.88 7.97 15.11
N ARG A 141 16.11 9.09 15.80
CA ARG A 141 15.41 9.45 17.06
C ARG A 141 13.90 9.64 16.90
N TYR A 142 13.42 9.98 15.70
CA TYR A 142 12.00 10.19 15.43
C TYR A 142 11.32 8.95 14.82
N MET A 143 12.09 7.97 14.32
CA MET A 143 11.58 6.83 13.56
C MET A 143 10.51 6.04 14.31
N ALA A 144 10.69 5.76 15.61
CA ALA A 144 9.69 5.02 16.38
C ALA A 144 8.32 5.72 16.36
N ARG A 145 8.29 7.05 16.54
CA ARG A 145 7.05 7.83 16.50
C ARG A 145 6.46 7.90 15.09
N ILE A 146 7.30 8.09 14.08
CA ILE A 146 6.88 8.19 12.68
C ILE A 146 6.26 6.85 12.23
N VAL A 147 6.91 5.74 12.53
CA VAL A 147 6.39 4.39 12.23
C VAL A 147 5.10 4.13 13.00
N ALA A 148 5.01 4.49 14.27
CA ALA A 148 3.77 4.33 15.04
C ALA A 148 2.59 5.10 14.41
N VAL A 149 2.80 6.33 13.96
CA VAL A 149 1.78 7.13 13.24
C VAL A 149 1.43 6.49 11.90
N PHE A 150 2.42 6.00 11.16
CA PHE A 150 2.19 5.30 9.90
C PHE A 150 1.35 4.02 10.09
N MET A 151 1.61 3.26 11.15
CA MET A 151 0.87 2.02 11.46
C MET A 151 -0.59 2.24 11.86
N VAL A 152 -1.02 3.48 12.16
CA VAL A 152 -2.44 3.82 12.40
C VAL A 152 -3.32 3.51 11.17
N ALA A 153 -2.72 3.44 9.99
CA ALA A 153 -3.43 3.01 8.77
C ALA A 153 -4.10 1.64 8.93
N ILE A 154 -3.50 0.71 9.69
CA ILE A 154 -4.01 -0.67 9.85
C ILE A 154 -5.38 -0.70 10.57
N PRO A 155 -5.51 -0.21 11.82
CA PRO A 155 -6.81 -0.21 12.48
C PRO A 155 -7.84 0.66 11.75
N LEU A 156 -7.40 1.75 11.14
CA LEU A 156 -8.27 2.63 10.38
C LEU A 156 -8.83 1.93 9.13
N SER A 157 -8.00 1.18 8.40
CA SER A 157 -8.45 0.42 7.22
C SER A 157 -9.42 -0.70 7.58
N ASN A 158 -9.23 -1.39 8.71
CA ASN A 158 -10.19 -2.39 9.18
C ASN A 158 -11.53 -1.75 9.57
N PHE A 159 -11.48 -0.61 10.26
CA PHE A 159 -12.68 0.09 10.73
C PHE A 159 -13.52 0.65 9.58
N ILE A 160 -12.88 1.25 8.58
CA ILE A 160 -13.55 1.86 7.41
C ILE A 160 -13.75 0.81 6.30
N GLY A 161 -12.79 -0.07 6.08
CA GLY A 161 -12.82 -1.06 5.00
C GLY A 161 -13.96 -2.06 5.14
N SER A 162 -14.25 -2.54 6.36
CA SER A 162 -15.31 -3.52 6.55
C SER A 162 -16.71 -3.01 6.13
N PRO A 163 -17.19 -1.83 6.57
CA PRO A 163 -18.47 -1.30 6.07
C PRO A 163 -18.41 -0.91 4.59
N LEU A 164 -17.25 -0.43 4.09
CA LEU A 164 -17.09 -0.12 2.67
C LEU A 164 -17.22 -1.38 1.81
N SER A 165 -16.50 -2.45 2.15
CA SER A 165 -16.59 -3.74 1.43
C SER A 165 -18.02 -4.31 1.46
N ALA A 166 -18.71 -4.20 2.58
CA ALA A 166 -20.11 -4.63 2.68
C ALA A 166 -21.04 -3.83 1.75
N LEU A 167 -20.86 -2.51 1.67
CA LEU A 167 -21.61 -1.64 0.76
C LEU A 167 -21.33 -2.00 -0.71
N LEU A 168 -20.06 -2.21 -1.06
CA LEU A 168 -19.66 -2.54 -2.43
C LEU A 168 -20.19 -3.92 -2.88
N LEU A 169 -20.22 -4.91 -1.99
CA LEU A 169 -20.87 -6.19 -2.25
C LEU A 169 -22.35 -6.06 -2.61
N GLY A 170 -23.04 -5.06 -2.01
CA GLY A 170 -24.43 -4.76 -2.30
C GLY A 170 -24.69 -4.22 -3.70
N LEU A 171 -23.64 -3.81 -4.45
CA LEU A 171 -23.75 -3.32 -5.83
C LEU A 171 -23.81 -4.45 -6.88
N HIS A 172 -24.31 -5.63 -6.50
CA HIS A 172 -24.51 -6.75 -7.41
C HIS A 172 -25.34 -6.35 -8.63
N GLY A 173 -24.91 -6.75 -9.84
CA GLY A 173 -25.58 -6.42 -11.09
C GLY A 173 -25.11 -5.11 -11.74
N LEU A 174 -24.26 -4.32 -11.09
CA LEU A 174 -23.67 -3.13 -11.68
C LEU A 174 -22.79 -3.52 -12.89
N LEU A 175 -23.10 -2.98 -14.07
CA LEU A 175 -22.45 -3.32 -15.34
C LEU A 175 -22.44 -4.84 -15.68
N GLY A 176 -23.38 -5.61 -15.13
CA GLY A 176 -23.45 -7.07 -15.31
C GLY A 176 -22.44 -7.85 -14.47
N LEU A 177 -21.79 -7.23 -13.50
CA LEU A 177 -20.79 -7.83 -12.63
C LEU A 177 -21.43 -8.32 -11.32
N SER A 178 -20.88 -9.39 -10.75
CA SER A 178 -21.19 -9.83 -9.39
C SER A 178 -20.67 -8.83 -8.35
N GLY A 179 -21.31 -8.77 -7.19
CA GLY A 179 -20.92 -7.83 -6.13
C GLY A 179 -19.46 -7.96 -5.69
N TRP A 180 -18.93 -9.19 -5.62
CA TRP A 180 -17.51 -9.42 -5.30
C TRP A 180 -16.55 -8.91 -6.38
N GLN A 181 -16.96 -8.94 -7.65
CA GLN A 181 -16.16 -8.39 -8.77
C GLN A 181 -16.12 -6.86 -8.68
N VAL A 182 -17.27 -6.23 -8.44
CA VAL A 182 -17.37 -4.77 -8.23
C VAL A 182 -16.51 -4.34 -7.05
N LEU A 183 -16.57 -5.06 -5.93
CA LEU A 183 -15.76 -4.81 -4.74
C LEU A 183 -14.27 -4.84 -5.06
N LEU A 184 -13.77 -5.93 -5.67
CA LEU A 184 -12.35 -6.07 -5.99
C LEU A 184 -11.84 -4.99 -6.95
N ILE A 185 -12.63 -4.62 -7.96
CA ILE A 185 -12.26 -3.56 -8.91
C ILE A 185 -12.21 -2.20 -8.22
N LEU A 186 -13.28 -1.84 -7.49
CA LEU A 186 -13.38 -0.50 -6.90
C LEU A 186 -12.38 -0.27 -5.76
N GLU A 187 -11.97 -1.32 -5.05
CA GLU A 187 -10.95 -1.20 -4.00
C GLU A 187 -9.52 -1.27 -4.55
N ALA A 188 -9.29 -1.90 -5.72
CA ALA A 188 -7.98 -1.93 -6.36
C ALA A 188 -7.66 -0.66 -7.19
N LEU A 189 -8.66 0.00 -7.79
CA LEU A 189 -8.46 1.20 -8.59
C LEU A 189 -7.74 2.34 -7.84
N PRO A 190 -8.06 2.67 -6.57
CA PRO A 190 -7.34 3.67 -5.81
C PRO A 190 -5.84 3.40 -5.69
N ALA A 191 -5.41 2.13 -5.66
CA ALA A 191 -4.00 1.78 -5.61
C ALA A 191 -3.27 2.23 -6.90
N ILE A 192 -3.87 2.03 -8.07
CA ILE A 192 -3.32 2.49 -9.35
C ILE A 192 -3.20 4.01 -9.36
N LEU A 193 -4.27 4.72 -8.96
CA LEU A 193 -4.29 6.18 -8.91
C LEU A 193 -3.22 6.74 -7.96
N LEU A 194 -3.12 6.20 -6.76
CA LEU A 194 -2.10 6.59 -5.79
C LEU A 194 -0.69 6.23 -6.26
N GLY A 195 -0.52 5.11 -6.96
CA GLY A 195 0.74 4.73 -7.59
C GLY A 195 1.20 5.77 -8.62
N VAL A 196 0.30 6.25 -9.48
CA VAL A 196 0.59 7.34 -10.42
C VAL A 196 0.87 8.65 -9.67
N LEU A 197 0.08 8.99 -8.66
CA LEU A 197 0.30 10.18 -7.84
C LEU A 197 1.63 10.11 -7.06
N CYS A 198 2.08 8.93 -6.66
CA CYS A 198 3.36 8.71 -6.02
C CYS A 198 4.54 9.26 -6.86
N LEU A 199 4.48 9.10 -8.18
CA LEU A 199 5.50 9.61 -9.11
C LEU A 199 5.61 11.15 -9.11
N VAL A 200 4.53 11.84 -8.76
CA VAL A 200 4.49 13.32 -8.74
C VAL A 200 4.69 13.85 -7.32
N TRP A 201 4.09 13.19 -6.34
CA TRP A 201 3.99 13.70 -4.97
C TRP A 201 5.21 13.40 -4.09
N LEU A 202 5.76 12.17 -4.20
CA LEU A 202 6.90 11.78 -3.37
C LEU A 202 8.22 12.36 -3.91
N PRO A 203 8.96 13.14 -3.11
CA PRO A 203 10.27 13.62 -3.50
C PRO A 203 11.32 12.51 -3.38
N ASN A 204 12.31 12.50 -4.28
CA ASN A 204 13.44 11.54 -4.21
C ASN A 204 14.51 11.97 -3.20
N THR A 205 14.81 13.28 -3.15
CA THR A 205 15.90 13.85 -2.34
C THR A 205 15.51 15.19 -1.77
N ALA A 206 16.08 15.57 -0.63
CA ALA A 206 15.84 16.84 0.03
C ALA A 206 16.20 18.03 -0.86
N ASN A 207 17.24 17.91 -1.68
CA ASN A 207 17.70 18.99 -2.56
C ASN A 207 16.67 19.42 -3.61
N ASN A 208 15.80 18.49 -4.02
CA ASN A 208 14.79 18.75 -5.06
C ASN A 208 13.48 19.33 -4.53
N VAL A 209 13.34 19.51 -3.22
CA VAL A 209 12.12 20.05 -2.62
C VAL A 209 12.18 21.55 -2.47
N LYS A 210 11.16 22.25 -2.99
CA LYS A 210 11.06 23.72 -2.95
C LYS A 210 10.48 24.25 -1.63
N TRP A 211 9.92 23.39 -0.80
CA TRP A 211 9.25 23.77 0.46
C TRP A 211 10.15 23.65 1.70
N LEU A 212 11.40 23.16 1.54
CA LEU A 212 12.46 23.22 2.55
C LEU A 212 13.37 24.41 2.25
N ASN A 213 13.72 25.17 3.28
CA ASN A 213 14.72 26.20 3.22
C ASN A 213 16.13 25.58 3.17
N GLN A 214 17.17 26.36 2.82
CA GLN A 214 18.52 25.83 2.70
C GLN A 214 19.02 25.25 4.04
N GLU A 215 18.78 25.94 5.16
CA GLU A 215 19.13 25.49 6.52
C GLU A 215 18.41 24.20 6.95
N GLU A 216 17.26 23.87 6.32
CA GLU A 216 16.48 22.67 6.57
C GLU A 216 16.91 21.50 5.68
N LYS A 217 17.74 21.76 4.65
CA LYS A 217 18.27 20.75 3.73
C LYS A 217 19.63 20.20 4.15
N ASP A 218 20.39 21.03 4.85
CA ASP A 218 21.73 20.74 5.40
C ASP A 218 21.62 20.04 6.78
#